data_8db60f5558c0680deccfd234348f5082
#
_entry.id   8db60f5558c0680deccfd234348f5082
#
_cell.length_a   1.000
_cell.length_b   1.000
_cell.length_c   1.000
_cell.angle_alpha   90.00
_cell.angle_beta   90.00
_cell.angle_gamma   90.00
#
_symmetry.space_group_name_H-M   'P 1'
#
loop_
_entity.id
_entity.type
_entity.pdbx_description
1 polymer ?
#
loop_
_entity_poly.entity_id
_entity_poly.type
_entity_poly.pdbx_seq_one_letter_code
_entity_poly.pdbx_strand_id
1 'polypeptide(L)'
;MKVSDVISVILKSGIREYKYLNSKIKPIGYKAEGKKGAIFGFRSKELMTESRGIVLTSQEALAENEDKFTHWTPNVYSYGAYADDNRTIVKGHNERNLQQINTFIIDFDRLTGEKLDSQMILDAAIDLELMPTLILETPGGFQAYFILENAWYISSKNNYQSIEVAKRVSENLRKAFAEVLPSVDLGCNHFGIARIPRTDNVVYYYPELTHDIQKLIQWSMKFEPKRAYKKPNLNVVAVKMNQIKEQWVKVLIDNPQVVGTKGKLGRNNVIFTLSLAYYASKIEQERCFDDMDVFNSSLNYPLSVSEVKRIVKSAYSGKYKGASKTYVQELVSNWGLESLS
;
A
#
# COMPACT_ATOMS: atom_id res chain seq x y z
N MET A 1 2.04 4.48 -27.84
CA MET A 1 1.38 4.34 -26.52
C MET A 1 0.09 5.15 -26.56
N LYS A 2 -1.03 4.55 -26.18
CA LYS A 2 -2.28 5.33 -25.99
C LYS A 2 -2.40 5.66 -24.50
N VAL A 3 -2.69 6.90 -24.15
CA VAL A 3 -2.85 7.33 -22.75
C VAL A 3 -3.97 6.57 -22.06
N SER A 4 -5.06 6.26 -22.79
CA SER A 4 -6.17 5.42 -22.31
C SER A 4 -5.72 4.06 -21.78
N ASP A 5 -4.69 3.45 -22.39
CA ASP A 5 -4.18 2.15 -21.98
C ASP A 5 -3.43 2.28 -20.64
N VAL A 6 -2.61 3.34 -20.48
CA VAL A 6 -1.92 3.66 -19.23
C VAL A 6 -2.92 3.89 -18.10
N ILE A 7 -3.96 4.70 -18.36
CA ILE A 7 -5.02 5.00 -17.39
C ILE A 7 -5.77 3.72 -16.99
N SER A 8 -6.08 2.85 -17.95
CA SER A 8 -6.77 1.58 -17.68
C SER A 8 -5.93 0.64 -16.80
N VAL A 9 -4.62 0.57 -17.05
CA VAL A 9 -3.68 -0.20 -16.22
C VAL A 9 -3.64 0.36 -14.78
N ILE A 10 -3.67 1.68 -14.60
CA ILE A 10 -3.68 2.29 -13.27
C ILE A 10 -5.02 2.03 -12.56
N LEU A 11 -6.15 2.22 -13.21
CA LEU A 11 -7.47 2.20 -12.56
C LEU A 11 -7.98 0.80 -12.19
N LYS A 12 -7.41 -0.27 -12.76
CA LYS A 12 -7.77 -1.66 -12.40
C LYS A 12 -9.27 -1.91 -12.37
N SER A 13 -9.99 -1.39 -13.36
CA SER A 13 -11.46 -1.48 -13.44
C SER A 13 -12.22 -0.93 -12.22
N GLY A 14 -11.61 -0.04 -11.43
CA GLY A 14 -12.21 0.54 -10.22
C GLY A 14 -13.39 1.48 -10.48
N ILE A 15 -13.47 2.06 -11.68
CA ILE A 15 -14.62 2.86 -12.16
C ILE A 15 -15.31 2.12 -13.30
N ARG A 16 -16.53 2.54 -13.68
CA ARG A 16 -17.26 1.94 -14.78
C ARG A 16 -16.53 2.19 -16.11
N GLU A 17 -16.76 1.34 -17.06
CA GLU A 17 -16.28 1.55 -18.42
C GLU A 17 -17.08 2.66 -19.10
N TYR A 18 -18.42 2.59 -19.03
CA TYR A 18 -19.34 3.52 -19.69
C TYR A 18 -20.08 4.39 -18.68
N LYS A 19 -20.54 5.57 -19.12
CA LYS A 19 -21.43 6.43 -18.35
C LYS A 19 -22.72 5.69 -17.97
N TYR A 20 -23.18 5.91 -16.75
CA TYR A 20 -24.43 5.27 -16.30
C TYR A 20 -25.64 5.67 -17.12
N LEU A 21 -25.80 6.99 -17.31
CA LEU A 21 -26.80 7.60 -18.18
C LEU A 21 -26.06 8.33 -19.30
N ASN A 22 -26.72 8.55 -20.41
CA ASN A 22 -26.22 9.36 -21.54
C ASN A 22 -24.98 8.81 -22.27
N SER A 23 -24.59 7.55 -22.07
CA SER A 23 -23.57 6.93 -22.90
C SER A 23 -24.13 6.62 -24.28
N LYS A 24 -23.41 7.07 -25.33
CA LYS A 24 -23.74 6.80 -26.73
C LYS A 24 -23.09 5.53 -27.28
N ILE A 25 -22.07 5.03 -26.56
CA ILE A 25 -21.21 3.91 -27.00
C ILE A 25 -21.39 2.63 -26.15
N LYS A 26 -22.19 2.69 -25.08
CA LYS A 26 -22.43 1.54 -24.20
C LYS A 26 -23.20 0.45 -24.94
N PRO A 27 -22.66 -0.79 -25.01
CA PRO A 27 -23.36 -1.92 -25.60
C PRO A 27 -24.70 -2.22 -24.91
N ILE A 28 -25.69 -2.68 -25.70
CA ILE A 28 -26.98 -3.12 -25.16
C ILE A 28 -26.73 -4.31 -24.23
N GLY A 29 -27.34 -4.25 -23.04
CA GLY A 29 -27.19 -5.32 -22.04
C GLY A 29 -25.91 -5.25 -21.20
N TYR A 30 -24.99 -4.31 -21.41
CA TYR A 30 -23.80 -4.14 -20.58
C TYR A 30 -24.18 -3.94 -19.10
N LYS A 31 -23.61 -4.75 -18.24
CA LYS A 31 -23.70 -4.63 -16.78
C LYS A 31 -22.29 -4.51 -16.21
N ALA A 32 -22.05 -3.47 -15.42
CA ALA A 32 -20.77 -3.31 -14.73
C ALA A 32 -20.62 -4.41 -13.67
N GLU A 33 -19.46 -5.07 -13.67
CA GLU A 33 -19.14 -6.08 -12.66
C GLU A 33 -18.71 -5.42 -11.34
N GLY A 34 -19.20 -5.94 -10.22
CA GLY A 34 -18.84 -5.51 -8.89
C GLY A 34 -19.20 -4.07 -8.53
N LYS A 35 -18.76 -3.63 -7.36
CA LYS A 35 -18.94 -2.27 -6.86
C LYS A 35 -17.91 -1.36 -7.51
N LYS A 36 -18.36 -0.38 -8.28
CA LYS A 36 -17.51 0.63 -8.91
C LYS A 36 -17.49 1.91 -8.08
N GLY A 37 -16.35 2.59 -8.08
CA GLY A 37 -16.11 3.82 -7.34
C GLY A 37 -16.09 5.06 -8.22
N ALA A 38 -15.40 6.07 -7.70
CA ALA A 38 -15.18 7.36 -8.34
C ALA A 38 -13.73 7.81 -8.22
N ILE A 39 -13.28 8.61 -9.18
CA ILE A 39 -12.03 9.36 -9.14
C ILE A 39 -12.33 10.84 -9.32
N PHE A 40 -11.33 11.69 -9.12
CA PHE A 40 -11.46 13.15 -9.25
C PHE A 40 -10.45 13.66 -10.25
N GLY A 41 -10.90 14.56 -11.14
CA GLY A 41 -10.07 15.24 -12.14
C GLY A 41 -10.05 16.74 -11.91
N PHE A 42 -8.89 17.37 -12.10
CA PHE A 42 -8.66 18.81 -11.90
C PHE A 42 -7.97 19.40 -13.12
N ARG A 43 -8.42 20.58 -13.55
CA ARG A 43 -7.91 21.24 -14.76
C ARG A 43 -6.62 22.03 -14.52
N SER A 44 -6.35 22.45 -13.29
CA SER A 44 -5.12 23.14 -12.91
C SER A 44 -4.75 22.89 -11.46
N LYS A 45 -3.53 23.28 -11.06
CA LYS A 45 -3.04 23.17 -9.67
C LYS A 45 -3.84 24.12 -8.75
N GLU A 46 -4.19 25.30 -9.23
CA GLU A 46 -4.98 26.29 -8.48
C GLU A 46 -6.37 25.74 -8.15
N LEU A 47 -7.07 25.21 -9.18
CA LEU A 47 -8.39 24.58 -9.00
C LEU A 47 -8.32 23.36 -8.07
N MET A 48 -7.24 22.59 -8.14
CA MET A 48 -6.99 21.47 -7.24
C MET A 48 -6.89 21.95 -5.79
N THR A 49 -6.15 23.02 -5.52
CA THR A 49 -5.98 23.58 -4.18
C THR A 49 -7.30 24.08 -3.60
N GLU A 50 -8.18 24.60 -4.42
CA GLU A 50 -9.52 25.04 -4.06
C GLU A 50 -10.55 23.88 -4.01
N SER A 51 -10.13 22.64 -4.23
CA SER A 51 -11.00 21.47 -4.40
C SER A 51 -12.03 21.64 -5.53
N ARG A 52 -11.77 22.49 -6.50
CA ARG A 52 -12.60 22.68 -7.70
C ARG A 52 -12.22 21.67 -8.77
N GLY A 53 -13.09 20.70 -8.98
CA GLY A 53 -12.82 19.58 -9.86
C GLY A 53 -14.06 18.90 -10.39
N ILE A 54 -13.85 17.76 -11.02
CA ILE A 54 -14.91 16.95 -11.61
C ILE A 54 -14.87 15.56 -11.00
N VAL A 55 -16.03 15.07 -10.56
CA VAL A 55 -16.21 13.69 -10.15
C VAL A 55 -16.39 12.81 -11.38
N LEU A 56 -15.53 11.83 -11.54
CA LEU A 56 -15.51 10.90 -12.66
C LEU A 56 -15.84 9.49 -12.17
N THR A 57 -16.86 8.89 -12.74
CA THR A 57 -17.35 7.55 -12.38
C THR A 57 -17.24 6.55 -13.52
N SER A 58 -16.70 6.96 -14.66
CA SER A 58 -16.51 6.10 -15.83
C SER A 58 -15.27 6.48 -16.64
N GLN A 59 -14.68 5.48 -17.29
CA GLN A 59 -13.56 5.69 -18.22
C GLN A 59 -13.97 6.52 -19.43
N GLU A 60 -15.19 6.33 -19.94
CA GLU A 60 -15.78 7.16 -21.03
C GLU A 60 -15.77 8.65 -20.67
N ALA A 61 -16.21 9.01 -19.45
CA ALA A 61 -16.22 10.41 -19.01
C ALA A 61 -14.80 10.98 -18.83
N LEU A 62 -13.84 10.13 -18.43
CA LEU A 62 -12.44 10.52 -18.33
C LEU A 62 -11.86 10.78 -19.73
N ALA A 63 -12.05 9.86 -20.67
CA ALA A 63 -11.55 9.98 -22.03
C ALA A 63 -12.09 11.23 -22.76
N GLU A 64 -13.36 11.58 -22.57
CA GLU A 64 -13.96 12.81 -23.15
C GLU A 64 -13.34 14.11 -22.60
N ASN A 65 -12.60 14.06 -21.52
CA ASN A 65 -12.00 15.21 -20.84
C ASN A 65 -10.49 15.05 -20.60
N GLU A 66 -9.85 14.06 -21.22
CA GLU A 66 -8.46 13.68 -20.98
C GLU A 66 -7.50 14.87 -21.16
N ASP A 67 -7.65 15.63 -22.22
CA ASP A 67 -6.84 16.82 -22.58
C ASP A 67 -7.08 18.02 -21.67
N LYS A 68 -8.16 18.02 -20.88
CA LYS A 68 -8.52 19.14 -20.00
C LYS A 68 -7.97 19.01 -18.60
N PHE A 69 -7.60 17.80 -18.20
CA PHE A 69 -7.08 17.54 -16.86
C PHE A 69 -5.56 17.63 -16.81
N THR A 70 -5.05 18.25 -15.76
CA THR A 70 -3.63 18.27 -15.42
C THR A 70 -3.34 17.38 -14.21
N HIS A 71 -4.34 17.21 -13.33
CA HIS A 71 -4.23 16.42 -12.10
C HIS A 71 -5.45 15.52 -11.93
N TRP A 72 -5.26 14.41 -11.23
CA TRP A 72 -6.30 13.44 -10.96
C TRP A 72 -6.01 12.62 -9.70
N THR A 73 -6.95 11.79 -9.28
CA THR A 73 -6.70 10.79 -8.27
C THR A 73 -6.53 9.42 -8.94
N PRO A 74 -5.34 8.79 -8.91
CA PRO A 74 -5.09 7.48 -9.52
C PRO A 74 -5.65 6.32 -8.70
N ASN A 75 -5.94 6.56 -7.42
CA ASN A 75 -6.61 5.63 -6.52
C ASN A 75 -8.12 5.89 -6.53
N VAL A 76 -8.93 4.86 -6.29
CA VAL A 76 -10.38 4.93 -6.44
C VAL A 76 -11.07 5.07 -5.09
N TYR A 77 -12.06 5.94 -5.03
CA TYR A 77 -12.87 6.23 -3.86
C TYR A 77 -14.25 5.58 -3.98
N SER A 78 -14.86 5.22 -2.85
CA SER A 78 -16.16 4.54 -2.82
C SER A 78 -17.29 5.38 -3.41
N TYR A 79 -17.17 6.71 -3.30
CA TYR A 79 -18.05 7.70 -3.93
C TYR A 79 -17.34 9.03 -4.13
N GLY A 80 -17.85 9.83 -5.04
CA GLY A 80 -17.55 11.24 -5.18
C GLY A 80 -18.83 12.05 -5.14
N ALA A 81 -18.78 13.25 -4.58
CA ALA A 81 -19.90 14.16 -4.49
C ALA A 81 -19.44 15.62 -4.68
N TYR A 82 -20.38 16.55 -4.69
CA TYR A 82 -20.10 17.98 -4.69
C TYR A 82 -20.58 18.59 -3.38
N ALA A 83 -19.88 19.63 -2.93
CA ALA A 83 -20.22 20.38 -1.73
C ALA A 83 -21.18 21.55 -2.00
N ASP A 84 -21.28 21.95 -3.27
CA ASP A 84 -22.06 23.09 -3.74
C ASP A 84 -23.09 22.67 -4.79
N ASP A 85 -24.17 23.45 -4.93
CA ASP A 85 -25.25 23.19 -5.89
C ASP A 85 -24.79 23.36 -7.33
N ASN A 86 -23.79 24.21 -7.57
CA ASN A 86 -23.19 24.43 -8.91
C ASN A 86 -22.28 23.29 -9.35
N ARG A 87 -22.04 22.29 -8.49
CA ARG A 87 -21.17 21.14 -8.77
C ARG A 87 -19.76 21.53 -9.19
N THR A 88 -19.15 22.48 -8.49
CA THR A 88 -17.79 22.96 -8.74
C THR A 88 -16.80 22.47 -7.68
N ILE A 89 -17.23 22.34 -6.41
CA ILE A 89 -16.38 21.94 -5.29
C ILE A 89 -16.58 20.46 -5.03
N VAL A 90 -15.56 19.66 -5.31
CA VAL A 90 -15.60 18.21 -5.10
C VAL A 90 -15.35 17.85 -3.64
N LYS A 91 -16.01 16.78 -3.16
CA LYS A 91 -15.77 16.16 -1.85
C LYS A 91 -15.80 14.64 -1.96
N GLY A 92 -15.10 13.98 -1.03
CA GLY A 92 -15.03 12.53 -0.96
C GLY A 92 -13.64 11.96 -1.27
N HIS A 93 -12.67 12.79 -1.64
CA HIS A 93 -11.28 12.38 -1.89
C HIS A 93 -10.44 12.33 -0.60
N ASN A 94 -10.97 11.73 0.44
CA ASN A 94 -10.28 11.51 1.71
C ASN A 94 -9.99 10.02 1.94
N GLU A 95 -9.00 9.70 2.77
CA GLU A 95 -8.50 8.34 2.98
C GLU A 95 -9.59 7.36 3.44
N ARG A 96 -10.50 7.78 4.32
CA ARG A 96 -11.59 6.92 4.81
C ARG A 96 -12.61 6.55 3.74
N ASN A 97 -12.63 7.28 2.63
CA ASN A 97 -13.47 6.99 1.48
C ASN A 97 -12.75 6.21 0.38
N LEU A 98 -11.47 5.85 0.55
CA LEU A 98 -10.78 4.98 -0.39
C LEU A 98 -11.52 3.65 -0.52
N GLN A 99 -11.76 3.24 -1.77
CA GLN A 99 -12.29 1.92 -2.11
C GLN A 99 -11.16 0.95 -2.42
N GLN A 100 -10.17 1.42 -3.18
CA GLN A 100 -9.01 0.64 -3.57
C GLN A 100 -7.79 1.52 -3.81
N ILE A 101 -6.65 0.98 -3.47
CA ILE A 101 -5.34 1.53 -3.80
C ILE A 101 -4.83 0.78 -5.02
N ASN A 102 -4.47 1.51 -6.06
CA ASN A 102 -4.00 0.98 -7.34
C ASN A 102 -2.51 1.24 -7.53
N THR A 103 -2.00 2.31 -6.92
CA THR A 103 -0.61 2.75 -7.09
C THR A 103 -0.13 3.55 -5.88
N PHE A 104 1.18 3.48 -5.67
CA PHE A 104 1.92 4.41 -4.83
C PHE A 104 2.68 5.37 -5.73
N ILE A 105 2.88 6.60 -5.27
CA ILE A 105 3.53 7.64 -6.05
C ILE A 105 4.61 8.31 -5.21
N ILE A 106 5.75 8.57 -5.86
CA ILE A 106 6.81 9.43 -5.32
C ILE A 106 6.87 10.68 -6.18
N ASP A 107 6.92 11.83 -5.54
CA ASP A 107 7.15 13.14 -6.16
C ASP A 107 8.61 13.51 -6.00
N PHE A 108 9.25 13.94 -7.10
CA PHE A 108 10.63 14.36 -7.17
C PHE A 108 10.69 15.80 -7.64
N ASP A 109 11.09 16.70 -6.75
CA ASP A 109 11.20 18.12 -7.05
C ASP A 109 12.58 18.50 -7.58
N ARG A 110 12.63 19.36 -8.60
CA ARG A 110 13.88 19.99 -9.04
C ARG A 110 14.35 20.99 -8.00
N LEU A 111 15.41 20.63 -7.31
CA LEU A 111 16.05 21.55 -6.37
C LEU A 111 16.79 22.67 -7.11
N THR A 112 16.80 23.87 -6.55
CA THR A 112 17.43 25.03 -7.18
C THR A 112 18.92 24.79 -7.39
N GLY A 113 19.36 24.85 -8.65
CA GLY A 113 20.76 24.64 -9.03
C GLY A 113 21.17 23.17 -9.23
N GLU A 114 20.25 22.21 -9.04
CA GLU A 114 20.51 20.78 -9.28
C GLU A 114 19.86 20.33 -10.57
N LYS A 115 20.56 19.42 -11.26
CA LYS A 115 20.01 18.73 -12.43
C LYS A 115 19.22 17.52 -11.94
N LEU A 116 17.98 17.38 -12.38
CA LEU A 116 17.17 16.21 -12.17
C LEU A 116 16.63 15.75 -13.52
N ASP A 117 16.86 14.49 -13.86
CA ASP A 117 16.29 13.83 -15.04
C ASP A 117 15.73 12.43 -14.70
N SER A 118 14.99 11.85 -15.61
CA SER A 118 14.34 10.55 -15.40
C SER A 118 15.35 9.40 -15.25
N GLN A 119 16.55 9.52 -15.83
CA GLN A 119 17.58 8.50 -15.69
C GLN A 119 18.08 8.39 -14.25
N MET A 120 18.25 9.52 -13.54
CA MET A 120 18.64 9.52 -12.13
C MET A 120 17.62 8.79 -11.24
N ILE A 121 16.31 8.90 -11.59
CA ILE A 121 15.25 8.17 -10.89
C ILE A 121 15.34 6.68 -11.17
N LEU A 122 15.63 6.29 -12.42
CA LEU A 122 15.81 4.89 -12.80
C LEU A 122 17.05 4.28 -12.15
N ASP A 123 18.15 5.02 -12.07
CA ASP A 123 19.39 4.58 -11.41
C ASP A 123 19.13 4.36 -9.90
N ALA A 124 18.46 5.29 -9.22
CA ALA A 124 18.03 5.11 -7.83
C ALA A 124 17.10 3.91 -7.64
N ALA A 125 16.21 3.66 -8.59
CA ALA A 125 15.30 2.53 -8.57
C ALA A 125 16.03 1.18 -8.74
N ILE A 126 17.11 1.14 -9.55
CA ILE A 126 17.99 -0.02 -9.70
C ILE A 126 18.72 -0.29 -8.38
N ASP A 127 19.30 0.73 -7.75
CA ASP A 127 20.03 0.60 -6.48
C ASP A 127 19.12 0.09 -5.35
N LEU A 128 17.85 0.47 -5.39
CA LEU A 128 16.84 0.05 -4.41
C LEU A 128 16.12 -1.27 -4.77
N GLU A 129 16.46 -1.88 -5.92
CA GLU A 129 15.78 -3.08 -6.44
C GLU A 129 14.25 -2.91 -6.56
N LEU A 130 13.80 -1.69 -6.88
CA LEU A 130 12.38 -1.38 -7.01
C LEU A 130 12.13 -0.37 -8.14
N MET A 131 11.84 -0.87 -9.32
CA MET A 131 11.59 -0.06 -10.52
C MET A 131 10.16 0.49 -10.55
N PRO A 132 9.93 1.76 -10.93
CA PRO A 132 8.59 2.27 -11.18
C PRO A 132 8.00 1.67 -12.45
N THR A 133 6.65 1.59 -12.51
CA THR A 133 5.93 1.19 -13.73
C THR A 133 5.87 2.35 -14.74
N LEU A 134 5.78 3.59 -14.23
CA LEU A 134 5.57 4.79 -15.01
C LEU A 134 6.30 5.98 -14.37
N ILE A 135 6.94 6.82 -15.18
CA ILE A 135 7.46 8.13 -14.75
C ILE A 135 6.84 9.21 -15.63
N LEU A 136 6.30 10.22 -14.97
CA LEU A 136 5.77 11.42 -15.60
C LEU A 136 6.70 12.60 -15.34
N GLU A 137 6.95 13.42 -16.38
CA GLU A 137 7.54 14.72 -16.20
C GLU A 137 6.49 15.73 -15.75
N THR A 138 6.87 16.62 -14.83
CA THR A 138 6.04 17.70 -14.30
C THR A 138 6.77 19.03 -14.45
N PRO A 139 6.08 20.17 -14.40
CA PRO A 139 6.77 21.47 -14.42
C PRO A 139 7.80 21.65 -13.29
N GLY A 140 7.58 20.99 -12.13
CA GLY A 140 8.47 21.07 -10.96
C GLY A 140 9.49 19.93 -10.86
N GLY A 141 9.35 18.86 -11.63
CA GLY A 141 10.20 17.67 -11.51
C GLY A 141 9.61 16.44 -12.17
N PHE A 142 9.43 15.36 -11.41
CA PHE A 142 8.90 14.10 -11.92
C PHE A 142 7.99 13.43 -10.89
N GLN A 143 7.09 12.56 -11.36
CA GLN A 143 6.33 11.65 -10.52
C GLN A 143 6.52 10.21 -10.98
N ALA A 144 6.99 9.34 -10.09
CA ALA A 144 7.12 7.91 -10.34
C ALA A 144 5.95 7.14 -9.74
N TYR A 145 5.30 6.31 -10.55
CA TYR A 145 4.15 5.48 -10.20
C TYR A 145 4.57 4.02 -10.04
N PHE A 146 4.30 3.46 -8.89
CA PHE A 146 4.47 2.04 -8.58
C PHE A 146 3.09 1.38 -8.62
N ILE A 147 2.69 0.93 -9.80
CA ILE A 147 1.35 0.41 -10.05
C ILE A 147 1.26 -1.01 -9.51
N LEU A 148 0.22 -1.30 -8.73
CA LEU A 148 -0.01 -2.63 -8.19
C LEU A 148 -0.48 -3.60 -9.29
N GLU A 149 -0.12 -4.87 -9.20
CA GLU A 149 -0.60 -5.93 -10.07
C GLU A 149 -2.11 -6.11 -9.94
N ASN A 150 -2.59 -6.14 -8.72
CA ASN A 150 -4.01 -6.20 -8.37
C ASN A 150 -4.41 -5.01 -7.51
N ALA A 151 -5.64 -4.54 -7.66
CA ALA A 151 -6.19 -3.49 -6.81
C ALA A 151 -6.23 -3.94 -5.33
N TRP A 152 -5.70 -3.14 -4.43
CA TRP A 152 -5.79 -3.40 -3.00
C TRP A 152 -7.04 -2.76 -2.42
N TYR A 153 -8.06 -3.58 -2.18
CA TYR A 153 -9.34 -3.11 -1.66
C TYR A 153 -9.27 -2.74 -0.19
N ILE A 154 -9.81 -1.58 0.14
CA ILE A 154 -9.87 -1.03 1.48
C ILE A 154 -11.16 -1.46 2.15
N SER A 155 -11.06 -2.00 3.36
CA SER A 155 -12.22 -2.42 4.16
C SER A 155 -12.35 -1.59 5.43
N SER A 156 -13.54 -1.02 5.65
CA SER A 156 -13.89 -0.37 6.92
C SER A 156 -14.09 -1.35 8.07
N LYS A 157 -14.32 -2.64 7.76
CA LYS A 157 -14.58 -3.68 8.79
C LYS A 157 -13.42 -3.88 9.77
N ASN A 158 -12.20 -3.56 9.36
CA ASN A 158 -10.97 -3.68 10.15
C ASN A 158 -10.47 -2.31 10.63
N ASN A 159 -11.36 -1.37 10.91
CA ASN A 159 -11.02 -0.01 11.34
C ASN A 159 -10.00 0.69 10.43
N TYR A 160 -10.11 0.44 9.09
CA TYR A 160 -9.21 1.00 8.06
C TYR A 160 -7.72 0.65 8.23
N GLN A 161 -7.42 -0.46 8.86
CA GLN A 161 -6.04 -0.87 9.12
C GLN A 161 -5.21 -1.01 7.86
N SER A 162 -5.78 -1.47 6.75
CA SER A 162 -5.10 -1.51 5.45
C SER A 162 -4.60 -0.13 5.00
N ILE A 163 -5.25 0.96 5.40
CA ILE A 163 -4.78 2.32 5.13
C ILE A 163 -3.51 2.61 5.92
N GLU A 164 -3.43 2.24 7.18
CA GLU A 164 -2.25 2.47 8.01
C GLU A 164 -1.03 1.68 7.51
N VAL A 165 -1.25 0.44 7.06
CA VAL A 165 -0.19 -0.35 6.41
C VAL A 165 0.23 0.31 5.09
N ALA A 166 -0.72 0.75 4.28
CA ALA A 166 -0.42 1.40 3.01
C ALA A 166 0.33 2.74 3.20
N LYS A 167 0.00 3.50 4.24
CA LYS A 167 0.76 4.71 4.61
C LYS A 167 2.21 4.39 4.94
N ARG A 168 2.45 3.34 5.74
CA ARG A 168 3.82 2.90 6.04
C ARG A 168 4.59 2.50 4.78
N VAL A 169 3.96 1.74 3.88
CA VAL A 169 4.57 1.41 2.58
C VAL A 169 4.93 2.68 1.81
N SER A 170 3.99 3.63 1.70
CA SER A 170 4.20 4.91 1.03
C SER A 170 5.32 5.74 1.68
N GLU A 171 5.38 5.80 3.01
CA GLU A 171 6.44 6.51 3.74
C GLU A 171 7.80 5.86 3.55
N ASN A 172 7.88 4.54 3.68
CA ASN A 172 9.13 3.81 3.53
C ASN A 172 9.65 3.87 2.10
N LEU A 173 8.74 3.82 1.12
CA LEU A 173 9.06 4.01 -0.29
C LEU A 173 9.75 5.38 -0.52
N ARG A 174 9.14 6.47 -0.03
CA ARG A 174 9.71 7.82 -0.15
C ARG A 174 11.03 7.96 0.60
N LYS A 175 11.13 7.46 1.82
CA LYS A 175 12.36 7.51 2.62
C LYS A 175 13.50 6.76 1.94
N ALA A 176 13.24 5.55 1.42
CA ALA A 176 14.26 4.78 0.72
C ALA A 176 14.79 5.53 -0.50
N PHE A 177 13.91 6.10 -1.32
CA PHE A 177 14.34 6.90 -2.46
C PHE A 177 15.04 8.19 -2.05
N ALA A 178 14.63 8.84 -0.96
CA ALA A 178 15.28 10.05 -0.45
C ALA A 178 16.71 9.81 0.08
N GLU A 179 17.02 8.60 0.53
CA GLU A 179 18.39 8.23 0.93
C GLU A 179 19.35 8.19 -0.28
N VAL A 180 18.83 7.88 -1.47
CA VAL A 180 19.63 7.78 -2.72
C VAL A 180 19.50 9.05 -3.55
N LEU A 181 18.32 9.66 -3.60
CA LEU A 181 18.02 10.84 -4.41
C LEU A 181 17.33 11.92 -3.57
N PRO A 182 18.06 12.98 -3.16
CA PRO A 182 17.54 14.02 -2.24
C PRO A 182 16.34 14.83 -2.76
N SER A 183 16.03 14.77 -4.06
CA SER A 183 14.91 15.47 -4.70
C SER A 183 13.51 14.95 -4.32
N VAL A 184 13.40 13.90 -3.50
CA VAL A 184 12.11 13.32 -3.09
C VAL A 184 11.36 14.26 -2.15
N ASP A 185 10.10 14.59 -2.51
CA ASP A 185 9.18 15.28 -1.60
C ASP A 185 8.63 14.29 -0.54
N LEU A 186 9.16 14.38 0.68
CA LEU A 186 8.71 13.59 1.82
C LEU A 186 7.35 14.06 2.37
N GLY A 187 6.90 15.27 2.03
CA GLY A 187 5.67 15.89 2.53
C GLY A 187 4.43 15.58 1.68
N CYS A 188 4.58 14.93 0.54
CA CYS A 188 3.43 14.66 -0.34
C CYS A 188 2.41 13.70 0.29
N ASN A 189 1.15 13.77 -0.15
CA ASN A 189 0.08 12.91 0.32
C ASN A 189 0.29 11.45 -0.13
N HIS A 190 -0.09 10.48 0.73
CA HIS A 190 0.10 9.05 0.46
C HIS A 190 -0.73 8.54 -0.72
N PHE A 191 -1.97 9.01 -0.86
CA PHE A 191 -2.95 8.50 -1.84
C PHE A 191 -3.66 9.63 -2.56
N GLY A 192 -3.06 10.81 -2.54
CA GLY A 192 -3.68 12.04 -2.95
C GLY A 192 -3.76 12.22 -4.46
N ILE A 193 -3.82 13.49 -4.82
CA ILE A 193 -3.92 13.95 -6.20
C ILE A 193 -2.52 13.94 -6.81
N ALA A 194 -2.42 13.47 -8.04
CA ALA A 194 -1.18 13.38 -8.80
C ALA A 194 -1.37 13.95 -10.22
N ARG A 195 -0.29 14.06 -10.97
CA ARG A 195 -0.35 14.38 -12.40
C ARG A 195 -1.06 13.28 -13.17
N ILE A 196 -1.92 13.66 -14.11
CA ILE A 196 -2.52 12.68 -15.03
C ILE A 196 -1.50 12.32 -16.12
N PRO A 197 -1.40 11.03 -16.52
CA PRO A 197 -0.61 10.64 -17.68
C PRO A 197 -1.15 11.32 -18.95
N ARG A 198 -0.25 11.86 -19.77
CA ARG A 198 -0.52 12.49 -21.05
C ARG A 198 0.58 12.12 -22.03
N THR A 199 0.33 12.25 -23.32
CA THR A 199 1.33 11.94 -24.36
C THR A 199 2.58 12.81 -24.26
N ASP A 200 2.45 14.01 -23.73
CA ASP A 200 3.52 15.01 -23.63
C ASP A 200 4.32 14.94 -22.32
N ASN A 201 3.87 14.14 -21.33
CA ASN A 201 4.53 14.07 -20.03
C ASN A 201 5.01 12.67 -19.60
N VAL A 202 4.66 11.61 -20.33
CA VAL A 202 5.15 10.27 -20.07
C VAL A 202 6.58 10.12 -20.58
N VAL A 203 7.56 9.99 -19.70
CA VAL A 203 8.98 9.83 -20.05
C VAL A 203 9.48 8.39 -19.89
N TYR A 204 8.78 7.57 -19.11
CA TYR A 204 9.05 6.13 -18.95
C TYR A 204 7.75 5.38 -18.70
N TYR A 205 7.55 4.23 -19.35
CA TYR A 205 6.40 3.36 -19.12
C TYR A 205 6.72 1.92 -19.52
N TYR A 206 6.58 1.01 -18.54
CA TYR A 206 6.74 -0.43 -18.73
C TYR A 206 5.57 -1.18 -18.09
N PRO A 207 4.49 -1.47 -18.85
CA PRO A 207 3.22 -1.98 -18.30
C PRO A 207 3.30 -3.36 -17.65
N GLU A 208 4.28 -4.18 -18.03
CA GLU A 208 4.49 -5.51 -17.45
C GLU A 208 5.12 -5.41 -16.05
N LEU A 209 5.73 -4.28 -15.72
CA LEU A 209 6.36 -4.05 -14.42
C LEU A 209 5.32 -3.53 -13.41
N THR A 210 4.49 -4.42 -12.92
CA THR A 210 3.54 -4.15 -11.84
C THR A 210 3.99 -4.81 -10.53
N HIS A 211 3.49 -4.32 -9.40
CA HIS A 211 3.95 -4.70 -8.08
C HIS A 211 2.94 -5.55 -7.34
N ASP A 212 3.33 -6.74 -6.91
CA ASP A 212 2.59 -7.50 -5.91
C ASP A 212 2.64 -6.75 -4.57
N ILE A 213 1.47 -6.52 -3.98
CA ILE A 213 1.39 -5.72 -2.74
C ILE A 213 2.10 -6.38 -1.56
N GLN A 214 2.13 -7.70 -1.48
CA GLN A 214 2.79 -8.40 -0.39
C GLN A 214 4.31 -8.27 -0.52
N LYS A 215 4.84 -8.40 -1.74
CA LYS A 215 6.26 -8.16 -2.01
C LYS A 215 6.66 -6.72 -1.72
N LEU A 216 5.80 -5.75 -2.07
CA LEU A 216 6.05 -4.34 -1.80
C LEU A 216 6.04 -4.04 -0.29
N ILE A 217 5.12 -4.64 0.48
CA ILE A 217 5.13 -4.56 1.95
C ILE A 217 6.44 -5.12 2.50
N GLN A 218 6.85 -6.33 2.09
CA GLN A 218 8.10 -6.95 2.53
C GLN A 218 9.32 -6.11 2.18
N TRP A 219 9.37 -5.57 0.97
CA TRP A 219 10.42 -4.65 0.54
C TRP A 219 10.46 -3.41 1.43
N SER A 220 9.32 -2.78 1.70
CA SER A 220 9.24 -1.56 2.51
C SER A 220 9.71 -1.75 3.95
N MET A 221 9.52 -2.95 4.51
CA MET A 221 9.98 -3.28 5.87
C MET A 221 11.51 -3.23 6.02
N LYS A 222 12.28 -3.35 4.95
CA LYS A 222 13.75 -3.20 4.98
C LYS A 222 14.17 -1.77 5.37
N PHE A 223 13.32 -0.79 5.07
CA PHE A 223 13.56 0.65 5.24
C PHE A 223 12.81 1.25 6.45
N GLU A 224 12.11 0.42 7.22
CA GLU A 224 11.57 0.92 8.49
C GLU A 224 12.72 1.41 9.37
N PRO A 225 12.65 2.64 9.93
CA PRO A 225 13.66 3.11 10.86
C PRO A 225 13.71 2.11 12.01
N LYS A 226 14.88 1.48 12.22
CA LYS A 226 15.12 0.69 13.42
C LYS A 226 14.88 1.65 14.58
N ARG A 227 13.67 1.61 15.19
CA ARG A 227 13.38 2.42 16.37
C ARG A 227 14.52 2.18 17.33
N ALA A 228 15.25 3.25 17.68
CA ALA A 228 16.38 3.17 18.56
C ALA A 228 15.88 2.53 19.87
N TYR A 229 16.23 1.29 20.08
CA TYR A 229 15.91 0.56 21.29
C TYR A 229 16.57 1.32 22.45
N LYS A 230 15.80 2.07 23.24
CA LYS A 230 16.24 2.43 24.58
C LYS A 230 16.39 1.12 25.34
N LYS A 231 17.65 0.63 25.45
CA LYS A 231 17.94 -0.53 26.27
C LYS A 231 17.40 -0.25 27.67
N PRO A 232 16.44 -1.00 28.19
CA PRO A 232 16.15 -0.93 29.61
C PRO A 232 17.39 -1.39 30.34
N ASN A 233 17.84 -0.64 31.34
CA ASN A 233 18.87 -1.10 32.29
C ASN A 233 18.35 -2.32 33.02
N LEU A 234 18.74 -3.50 32.57
CA LEU A 234 18.40 -4.76 33.19
C LEU A 234 19.70 -5.47 33.64
N ASN A 235 20.06 -5.21 34.89
CA ASN A 235 20.87 -6.16 35.65
C ASN A 235 19.95 -7.30 36.10
N VAL A 236 19.78 -8.32 35.26
CA VAL A 236 19.29 -9.63 35.68
C VAL A 236 19.92 -10.69 34.80
N VAL A 237 20.73 -11.54 35.43
CA VAL A 237 21.20 -12.79 34.85
C VAL A 237 20.00 -13.73 34.73
N ALA A 238 19.43 -13.81 33.53
CA ALA A 238 18.45 -14.83 33.17
C ALA A 238 18.84 -15.40 31.80
N VAL A 239 18.80 -16.71 31.68
CA VAL A 239 19.01 -17.43 30.42
C VAL A 239 18.08 -16.83 29.36
N LYS A 240 18.64 -16.08 28.41
CA LYS A 240 17.89 -15.38 27.37
C LYS A 240 17.42 -16.38 26.33
N MET A 241 16.17 -16.80 26.42
CA MET A 241 15.49 -17.42 25.28
C MET A 241 15.15 -16.30 24.29
N ASN A 242 16.01 -16.07 23.29
CA ASN A 242 15.81 -15.03 22.28
C ASN A 242 15.13 -15.66 21.04
N GLN A 243 13.88 -16.12 21.23
CA GLN A 243 13.14 -16.88 20.21
C GLN A 243 12.89 -16.09 18.92
N ILE A 244 12.85 -14.77 18.96
CA ILE A 244 12.65 -13.95 17.76
C ILE A 244 13.79 -14.08 16.75
N LYS A 245 14.98 -14.54 17.19
CA LYS A 245 16.14 -14.77 16.31
C LYS A 245 16.20 -16.19 15.76
N GLU A 246 15.29 -17.06 16.16
CA GLU A 246 15.24 -18.42 15.66
C GLU A 246 14.77 -18.44 14.20
N GLN A 247 15.33 -19.34 13.41
CA GLN A 247 15.09 -19.41 11.97
C GLN A 247 13.61 -19.59 11.63
N TRP A 248 12.87 -20.36 12.42
CA TRP A 248 11.44 -20.59 12.19
C TRP A 248 10.60 -19.31 12.26
N VAL A 249 10.99 -18.30 13.06
CA VAL A 249 10.29 -17.00 13.11
C VAL A 249 10.45 -16.30 11.78
N LYS A 250 11.67 -16.27 11.25
CA LYS A 250 11.94 -15.69 9.92
C LYS A 250 11.19 -16.43 8.83
N VAL A 251 11.25 -17.77 8.85
CA VAL A 251 10.54 -18.61 7.86
C VAL A 251 9.04 -18.32 7.84
N LEU A 252 8.39 -18.19 9.00
CA LEU A 252 6.95 -17.87 9.06
C LEU A 252 6.64 -16.46 8.56
N ILE A 253 7.47 -15.47 8.92
CA ILE A 253 7.27 -14.07 8.52
C ILE A 253 7.50 -13.88 7.01
N ASP A 254 8.50 -14.56 6.46
CA ASP A 254 8.87 -14.44 5.04
C ASP A 254 7.90 -15.20 4.11
N ASN A 255 7.02 -16.06 4.66
CA ASN A 255 6.07 -16.86 3.89
C ASN A 255 4.59 -16.63 4.30
N PRO A 256 4.08 -15.40 4.28
CA PRO A 256 2.70 -15.09 4.68
C PRO A 256 1.65 -15.63 3.71
N GLN A 257 2.09 -16.12 2.54
CA GLN A 257 1.21 -16.66 1.50
C GLN A 257 0.70 -18.07 1.82
N VAL A 258 1.34 -18.75 2.74
CA VAL A 258 0.89 -20.06 3.20
C VAL A 258 -0.35 -19.83 4.06
N VAL A 259 -1.49 -20.05 3.46
CA VAL A 259 -2.80 -19.74 4.02
C VAL A 259 -3.10 -20.68 5.17
N GLY A 260 -3.13 -20.15 6.39
CA GLY A 260 -3.84 -20.83 7.45
C GLY A 260 -5.34 -20.85 7.15
N THR A 261 -5.85 -21.98 6.74
CA THR A 261 -7.30 -22.23 6.70
C THR A 261 -7.91 -22.15 8.10
N LYS A 262 -9.22 -22.02 8.22
CA LYS A 262 -9.90 -22.18 9.52
C LYS A 262 -9.51 -23.54 10.11
N GLY A 263 -8.89 -23.54 11.30
CA GLY A 263 -8.51 -24.78 11.96
C GLY A 263 -7.41 -24.62 13.00
N LYS A 264 -6.93 -25.73 13.54
CA LYS A 264 -5.98 -25.81 14.65
C LYS A 264 -4.65 -25.09 14.38
N LEU A 265 -4.22 -24.99 13.14
CA LEU A 265 -2.94 -24.40 12.73
C LEU A 265 -3.11 -23.23 11.75
N GLY A 266 -4.20 -22.46 11.89
CA GLY A 266 -4.53 -21.35 11.03
C GLY A 266 -3.89 -20.02 11.45
N ARG A 267 -4.35 -18.94 10.81
CA ARG A 267 -3.85 -17.55 10.97
C ARG A 267 -3.77 -17.08 12.42
N ASN A 268 -4.78 -17.38 13.22
CA ASN A 268 -4.80 -17.05 14.65
C ASN A 268 -3.61 -17.69 15.38
N ASN A 269 -3.36 -18.97 15.09
CA ASN A 269 -2.30 -19.73 15.76
C ASN A 269 -0.90 -19.26 15.34
N VAL A 270 -0.68 -18.89 14.08
CA VAL A 270 0.63 -18.36 13.66
C VAL A 270 0.91 -17.01 14.30
N ILE A 271 -0.08 -16.11 14.33
CA ILE A 271 0.07 -14.80 14.99
C ILE A 271 0.32 -15.01 16.49
N PHE A 272 -0.39 -15.95 17.14
CA PHE A 272 -0.18 -16.27 18.54
C PHE A 272 1.23 -16.82 18.80
N THR A 273 1.71 -17.75 17.95
CA THR A 273 3.04 -18.37 18.08
C THR A 273 4.16 -17.35 17.89
N LEU A 274 4.04 -16.47 16.89
CA LEU A 274 4.96 -15.35 16.69
C LEU A 274 4.92 -14.38 17.89
N SER A 275 3.73 -14.04 18.40
CA SER A 275 3.59 -13.19 19.60
C SER A 275 4.23 -13.81 20.85
N LEU A 276 4.21 -15.13 20.99
CA LEU A 276 4.91 -15.82 22.07
C LEU A 276 6.44 -15.74 21.92
N ALA A 277 6.97 -15.75 20.69
CA ALA A 277 8.39 -15.52 20.45
C ALA A 277 8.82 -14.09 20.84
N TYR A 278 7.99 -13.09 20.53
CA TYR A 278 8.19 -11.70 20.94
C TYR A 278 8.19 -11.58 22.48
N TYR A 279 7.19 -12.17 23.13
CA TYR A 279 7.09 -12.20 24.60
C TYR A 279 8.30 -12.86 25.25
N ALA A 280 8.71 -14.05 24.79
CA ALA A 280 9.89 -14.77 25.29
C ALA A 280 11.19 -13.98 25.09
N SER A 281 11.24 -13.17 24.02
CA SER A 281 12.36 -12.30 23.69
C SER A 281 12.32 -10.95 24.43
N LYS A 282 11.34 -10.74 25.32
CA LYS A 282 11.13 -9.52 26.10
C LYS A 282 10.93 -8.25 25.26
N ILE A 283 10.30 -8.40 24.11
CA ILE A 283 9.87 -7.28 23.29
C ILE A 283 8.57 -6.74 23.86
N GLU A 284 8.39 -5.43 23.85
CA GLU A 284 7.18 -4.80 24.39
C GLU A 284 5.94 -5.21 23.60
N GLN A 285 4.80 -5.29 24.29
CA GLN A 285 3.52 -5.73 23.72
C GLN A 285 3.05 -4.85 22.58
N GLU A 286 3.25 -3.53 22.68
CA GLU A 286 2.88 -2.58 21.66
C GLU A 286 3.67 -2.81 20.36
N ARG A 287 4.98 -3.01 20.47
CA ARG A 287 5.82 -3.37 19.32
C ARG A 287 5.42 -4.71 18.71
N CYS A 288 5.14 -5.71 19.54
CA CYS A 288 4.64 -6.99 19.04
C CYS A 288 3.31 -6.81 18.26
N PHE A 289 2.41 -5.98 18.79
CA PHE A 289 1.15 -5.71 18.12
C PHE A 289 1.37 -5.07 16.75
N ASP A 290 2.21 -4.05 16.65
CA ASP A 290 2.52 -3.37 15.39
C ASP A 290 3.09 -4.35 14.36
N ASP A 291 4.04 -5.19 14.75
CA ASP A 291 4.67 -6.15 13.84
C ASP A 291 3.69 -7.28 13.43
N MET A 292 2.86 -7.76 14.35
CA MET A 292 1.82 -8.76 14.05
C MET A 292 0.71 -8.21 13.19
N ASP A 293 0.42 -6.94 13.30
CA ASP A 293 -0.55 -6.25 12.48
C ASP A 293 -0.07 -6.13 11.03
N VAL A 294 1.20 -5.79 10.84
CA VAL A 294 1.85 -5.79 9.51
C VAL A 294 1.85 -7.19 8.92
N PHE A 295 2.27 -8.20 9.68
CA PHE A 295 2.24 -9.59 9.24
C PHE A 295 0.82 -10.05 8.86
N ASN A 296 -0.17 -9.77 9.70
CA ASN A 296 -1.57 -10.09 9.43
C ASN A 296 -2.08 -9.45 8.13
N SER A 297 -1.66 -8.21 7.85
CA SER A 297 -2.05 -7.51 6.62
C SER A 297 -1.48 -8.13 5.35
N SER A 298 -0.37 -8.88 5.46
CA SER A 298 0.23 -9.62 4.35
C SER A 298 -0.44 -10.97 4.08
N LEU A 299 -1.33 -11.44 4.96
CA LEU A 299 -2.06 -12.70 4.78
C LEU A 299 -3.17 -12.54 3.72
N ASN A 300 -3.43 -13.60 2.94
CA ASN A 300 -4.50 -13.60 1.92
C ASN A 300 -5.89 -13.27 2.49
N TYR A 301 -6.15 -13.67 3.73
CA TYR A 301 -7.39 -13.40 4.46
C TYR A 301 -7.06 -12.87 5.86
N PRO A 302 -6.75 -11.58 6.02
CA PRO A 302 -6.38 -11.00 7.31
C PRO A 302 -7.45 -11.20 8.39
N LEU A 303 -7.01 -11.35 9.63
CA LEU A 303 -7.87 -11.26 10.80
C LEU A 303 -8.27 -9.81 11.06
N SER A 304 -9.34 -9.58 11.83
CA SER A 304 -9.66 -8.24 12.28
C SER A 304 -8.62 -7.71 13.27
N VAL A 305 -8.43 -6.39 13.31
CA VAL A 305 -7.52 -5.71 14.26
C VAL A 305 -7.83 -6.12 15.70
N SER A 306 -9.11 -6.21 16.04
CA SER A 306 -9.56 -6.60 17.38
C SER A 306 -9.16 -8.04 17.71
N GLU A 307 -9.15 -8.95 16.73
CA GLU A 307 -8.66 -10.30 16.90
C GLU A 307 -7.16 -10.34 17.10
N VAL A 308 -6.37 -9.63 16.26
CA VAL A 308 -4.91 -9.54 16.42
C VAL A 308 -4.56 -8.97 17.79
N LYS A 309 -5.22 -7.88 18.21
CA LYS A 309 -5.02 -7.26 19.52
C LYS A 309 -5.31 -8.23 20.67
N ARG A 310 -6.39 -9.01 20.55
CA ARG A 310 -6.75 -10.04 21.55
C ARG A 310 -5.72 -11.17 21.59
N ILE A 311 -5.22 -11.61 20.43
CA ILE A 311 -4.20 -12.66 20.34
C ILE A 311 -2.90 -12.20 20.99
N VAL A 312 -2.41 -11.02 20.64
CA VAL A 312 -1.19 -10.45 21.24
C VAL A 312 -1.36 -10.30 22.76
N LYS A 313 -2.48 -9.73 23.22
CA LYS A 313 -2.79 -9.61 24.64
C LYS A 313 -2.79 -10.97 25.35
N SER A 314 -3.30 -12.02 24.71
CA SER A 314 -3.29 -13.38 25.24
C SER A 314 -1.87 -13.93 25.38
N ALA A 315 -1.00 -13.74 24.37
CA ALA A 315 0.40 -14.16 24.43
C ALA A 315 1.16 -13.45 25.55
N TYR A 316 0.85 -12.20 25.83
CA TYR A 316 1.46 -11.37 26.89
C TYR A 316 0.80 -11.51 28.26
N SER A 317 -0.11 -12.45 28.44
CA SER A 317 -0.84 -12.66 29.71
C SER A 317 0.00 -13.18 30.87
N GLY A 318 1.25 -13.54 30.64
CA GLY A 318 2.15 -14.16 31.64
C GLY A 318 1.92 -15.67 31.85
N LYS A 319 0.92 -16.26 31.18
CA LYS A 319 0.62 -17.71 31.29
C LYS A 319 1.62 -18.60 30.55
N TYR A 320 2.36 -18.02 29.61
CA TYR A 320 3.26 -18.72 28.69
C TYR A 320 4.71 -18.27 28.93
N LYS A 321 5.64 -19.16 28.65
CA LYS A 321 7.10 -18.86 28.72
C LYS A 321 7.68 -18.55 27.33
N GLY A 322 6.98 -18.89 26.26
CA GLY A 322 7.37 -18.74 24.87
C GLY A 322 6.66 -19.76 23.97
N ALA A 323 7.03 -19.81 22.69
CA ALA A 323 6.53 -20.80 21.76
C ALA A 323 7.14 -22.19 22.03
N SER A 324 6.31 -23.23 22.01
CA SER A 324 6.75 -24.62 22.17
C SER A 324 7.41 -25.13 20.89
N LYS A 325 8.57 -25.78 21.01
CA LYS A 325 9.27 -26.38 19.85
C LYS A 325 8.39 -27.36 19.07
N THR A 326 7.70 -28.24 19.76
CA THR A 326 6.79 -29.23 19.14
C THR A 326 5.69 -28.53 18.34
N TYR A 327 5.07 -27.49 18.91
CA TYR A 327 4.00 -26.76 18.25
C TYR A 327 4.51 -25.95 17.06
N VAL A 328 5.71 -25.38 17.16
CA VAL A 328 6.37 -24.68 16.04
C VAL A 328 6.65 -25.64 14.88
N GLN A 329 7.17 -26.84 15.17
CA GLN A 329 7.41 -27.88 14.17
C GLN A 329 6.12 -28.31 13.47
N GLU A 330 5.06 -28.57 14.24
CA GLU A 330 3.74 -28.88 13.66
C GLU A 330 3.20 -27.76 12.77
N LEU A 331 3.40 -26.50 13.17
CA LEU A 331 2.95 -25.34 12.41
C LEU A 331 3.72 -25.20 11.09
N VAL A 332 5.06 -25.29 11.15
CA VAL A 332 5.95 -25.19 9.98
C VAL A 332 5.69 -26.34 9.00
N SER A 333 5.53 -27.56 9.52
CA SER A 333 5.21 -28.75 8.73
C SER A 333 3.86 -28.62 8.04
N ASN A 334 2.81 -28.22 8.78
CA ASN A 334 1.46 -28.04 8.21
C ASN A 334 1.43 -26.96 7.12
N TRP A 335 2.37 -26.04 7.14
CA TRP A 335 2.52 -24.98 6.14
C TRP A 335 3.47 -25.37 5.00
N GLY A 336 4.03 -26.59 5.00
CA GLY A 336 4.94 -27.07 3.96
C GLY A 336 6.28 -26.33 3.91
N LEU A 337 6.72 -25.76 5.02
CA LEU A 337 7.93 -24.95 5.14
C LEU A 337 9.12 -25.70 5.77
N GLU A 338 9.05 -27.01 5.90
CA GLU A 338 10.08 -27.83 6.56
C GLU A 338 11.46 -27.71 5.92
N SER A 339 11.54 -27.54 4.60
CA SER A 339 12.80 -27.38 3.88
C SER A 339 13.48 -26.02 4.11
N LEU A 340 12.78 -25.09 4.76
CA LEU A 340 13.23 -23.71 4.99
C LEU A 340 13.53 -23.44 6.48
N SER A 341 13.21 -24.39 7.37
CA SER A 341 13.33 -24.24 8.84
C SER A 341 14.66 -24.77 9.39
#